data_a64662e501f62794a674469da33bfc86
#
_entry.id   a64662e501f62794a674469da33bfc86
#
_cell.length_a   1.000
_cell.length_b   1.000
_cell.length_c   1.000
_cell.angle_alpha   90.00
_cell.angle_beta   90.00
_cell.angle_gamma   90.00
#
_symmetry.space_group_name_H-M   'P 1'
#
loop_
_entity.id
_entity.type
_entity.pdbx_description
1 polymer ?
#
loop_
_entity_poly.entity_id
_entity_poly.type
_entity_poly.pdbx_seq_one_letter_code
_entity_poly.pdbx_strand_id
1 'polypeptide(L)'
;MNNYLPTDYQAFIHTSRYARWLEKEQRRESWSETVERYMDNIVRKVAGDDSYINQIRDAILSLDVMPSMRAMMTAGAAAERDNICMYNCSYLHVDHPHAFDEAMFVLLCGTGVGFSVERQFISKLPEVPELF
;
A
#
# COMPACT_ATOMS: atom_id res chain seq x y z
N MET A 1 21.86 -13.18 -15.94
CA MET A 1 20.86 -12.53 -15.10
C MET A 1 19.51 -12.73 -15.74
N ASN A 2 18.58 -13.45 -15.12
CA ASN A 2 17.22 -13.53 -15.64
C ASN A 2 16.59 -12.15 -15.53
N ASN A 3 16.46 -11.49 -16.66
CA ASN A 3 15.82 -10.17 -16.70
C ASN A 3 14.31 -10.40 -16.83
N TYR A 4 13.63 -10.54 -15.71
CA TYR A 4 12.18 -10.72 -15.67
C TYR A 4 11.39 -9.52 -16.21
N LEU A 5 12.05 -8.37 -16.32
CA LEU A 5 11.44 -7.13 -16.80
C LEU A 5 11.83 -6.96 -18.29
N PRO A 6 10.87 -7.10 -19.22
CA PRO A 6 11.17 -7.19 -20.64
C PRO A 6 11.62 -5.89 -21.29
N THR A 7 11.41 -4.74 -20.65
CA THR A 7 11.79 -3.43 -21.21
C THR A 7 12.53 -2.56 -20.21
N ASP A 8 13.38 -1.65 -20.72
CA ASP A 8 14.10 -0.67 -19.89
C ASP A 8 13.13 0.25 -19.13
N TYR A 9 11.96 0.53 -19.69
CA TYR A 9 10.94 1.33 -19.03
C TYR A 9 10.37 0.61 -17.81
N GLN A 10 10.08 -0.69 -17.90
CA GLN A 10 9.64 -1.48 -16.76
C GLN A 10 10.72 -1.58 -15.70
N ALA A 11 11.98 -1.74 -16.08
CA ALA A 11 13.12 -1.73 -15.15
C ALA A 11 13.24 -0.38 -14.44
N PHE A 12 13.08 0.74 -15.16
CA PHE A 12 13.08 2.07 -14.58
C PHE A 12 11.92 2.27 -13.59
N ILE A 13 10.69 1.90 -13.96
CA ILE A 13 9.52 2.00 -13.06
C ILE A 13 9.71 1.15 -11.82
N HIS A 14 10.17 -0.10 -11.98
CA HIS A 14 10.49 -0.95 -10.83
C HIS A 14 11.48 -0.27 -9.90
N THR A 15 12.63 0.14 -10.41
CA THR A 15 13.70 0.74 -9.61
C THR A 15 13.26 2.03 -8.92
N SER A 16 12.46 2.87 -9.59
CA SER A 16 12.05 4.17 -9.06
C SER A 16 10.86 4.09 -8.08
N ARG A 17 9.98 3.08 -8.21
CA ARG A 17 8.72 3.04 -7.47
C ARG A 17 8.59 1.87 -6.49
N TYR A 18 9.09 0.68 -6.85
CA TYR A 18 8.88 -0.55 -6.09
C TYR A 18 10.09 -0.98 -5.27
N ALA A 19 11.29 -0.85 -5.84
CA ALA A 19 12.52 -1.34 -5.25
C ALA A 19 12.91 -0.56 -3.98
N ARG A 20 13.16 -1.28 -2.90
CA ARG A 20 13.68 -0.72 -1.65
C ARG A 20 15.20 -0.60 -1.72
N TRP A 21 15.73 0.33 -0.92
CA TRP A 21 17.16 0.49 -0.76
C TRP A 21 17.69 -0.57 0.22
N LEU A 22 18.74 -1.26 -0.19
CA LEU A 22 19.44 -2.26 0.61
C LEU A 22 20.72 -1.62 1.16
N GLU A 23 20.71 -1.29 2.45
CA GLU A 23 21.81 -0.56 3.10
C GLU A 23 23.13 -1.32 3.06
N LYS A 24 23.10 -2.63 3.23
CA LYS A 24 24.33 -3.45 3.24
C LYS A 24 24.99 -3.53 1.86
N GLU A 25 24.18 -3.65 0.81
CA GLU A 25 24.62 -3.79 -0.57
C GLU A 25 24.78 -2.45 -1.28
N GLN A 26 24.36 -1.35 -0.67
CA GLN A 26 24.38 0.01 -1.23
C GLN A 26 23.74 0.08 -2.62
N ARG A 27 22.61 -0.59 -2.79
CA ARG A 27 21.84 -0.64 -4.03
C ARG A 27 20.33 -0.78 -3.77
N ARG A 28 19.56 -0.64 -4.81
CA ARG A 28 18.14 -0.99 -4.75
C ARG A 28 17.92 -2.48 -5.02
N GLU A 29 16.77 -2.99 -4.55
CA GLU A 29 16.30 -4.35 -4.83
C GLU A 29 16.22 -4.62 -6.33
N SER A 30 16.52 -5.85 -6.70
CA SER A 30 16.13 -6.44 -7.99
C SER A 30 14.63 -6.78 -7.99
N TRP A 31 14.08 -7.09 -9.18
CA TRP A 31 12.68 -7.51 -9.27
C TRP A 31 12.38 -8.76 -8.44
N SER A 32 13.24 -9.75 -8.48
CA SER A 32 13.09 -10.96 -7.67
C SER A 32 13.10 -10.67 -6.16
N GLU A 33 13.98 -9.79 -5.69
CA GLU A 33 14.03 -9.39 -4.26
C GLU A 33 12.76 -8.62 -3.85
N THR A 34 12.24 -7.77 -4.72
CA THR A 34 10.96 -7.08 -4.47
C THR A 34 9.80 -8.08 -4.36
N VAL A 35 9.76 -9.07 -5.24
CA VAL A 35 8.75 -10.14 -5.20
C VAL A 35 8.89 -10.96 -3.92
N GLU A 36 10.09 -11.39 -3.55
CA GLU A 36 10.30 -12.15 -2.31
C GLU A 36 9.88 -11.34 -1.07
N ARG A 37 10.22 -10.06 -1.00
CA ARG A 37 9.75 -9.20 0.09
C ARG A 37 8.22 -9.15 0.17
N TYR A 38 7.53 -9.07 -0.96
CA TYR A 38 6.07 -9.13 -1.00
C TYR A 38 5.54 -10.49 -0.56
N MET A 39 6.16 -11.58 -1.02
CA MET A 39 5.79 -12.93 -0.62
C MET A 39 5.94 -13.13 0.89
N ASP A 40 7.08 -12.75 1.46
CA ASP A 40 7.39 -12.93 2.90
C ASP A 40 6.46 -12.11 3.81
N ASN A 41 6.17 -10.88 3.41
CA ASN A 41 5.46 -9.96 4.29
C ASN A 41 3.93 -10.01 4.13
N ILE A 42 3.43 -10.53 3.02
CA ILE A 42 2.00 -10.54 2.74
C ILE A 42 1.50 -11.95 2.43
N VAL A 43 1.99 -12.58 1.35
CA VAL A 43 1.40 -13.82 0.85
C VAL A 43 1.56 -14.96 1.86
N ARG A 44 2.76 -15.19 2.38
CA ARG A 44 3.01 -16.28 3.35
C ARG A 44 2.27 -16.10 4.67
N LYS A 45 1.92 -14.87 5.03
CA LYS A 45 1.12 -14.60 6.24
C LYS A 45 -0.37 -14.94 6.08
N VAL A 46 -0.85 -15.01 4.84
CA VAL A 46 -2.27 -15.19 4.52
C VAL A 46 -2.56 -16.55 3.90
N ALA A 47 -1.65 -17.05 3.05
CA ALA A 47 -1.81 -18.33 2.37
C ALA A 47 -1.36 -19.48 3.29
N GLY A 48 -2.25 -20.48 3.42
CA GLY A 48 -2.00 -21.66 4.27
C GLY A 48 -1.34 -22.86 3.56
N ASP A 49 -1.08 -22.79 2.25
CA ASP A 49 -0.57 -23.91 1.45
C ASP A 49 0.65 -23.49 0.61
N ASP A 50 1.77 -24.15 0.82
CA ASP A 50 3.03 -23.88 0.14
C ASP A 50 2.98 -24.06 -1.39
N SER A 51 2.10 -24.94 -1.87
CA SER A 51 1.91 -25.16 -3.31
C SER A 51 1.37 -23.90 -4.02
N TYR A 52 0.39 -23.23 -3.41
CA TYR A 52 -0.15 -21.98 -3.93
C TYR A 52 0.84 -20.84 -3.82
N ILE A 53 1.62 -20.80 -2.75
CA ILE A 53 2.64 -19.76 -2.53
C ILE A 53 3.62 -19.73 -3.69
N ASN A 54 4.14 -20.88 -4.11
CA ASN A 54 5.08 -20.96 -5.23
C ASN A 54 4.44 -20.56 -6.56
N GLN A 55 3.20 -20.98 -6.82
CA GLN A 55 2.46 -20.57 -8.02
C GLN A 55 2.24 -19.07 -8.08
N ILE A 56 1.84 -18.44 -6.98
CA ILE A 56 1.67 -16.98 -6.90
C ILE A 56 3.00 -16.28 -7.14
N ARG A 57 4.06 -16.74 -6.51
CA ARG A 57 5.41 -16.21 -6.69
C ARG A 57 5.83 -16.23 -8.16
N ASP A 58 5.72 -17.37 -8.81
CA ASP A 58 6.14 -17.55 -10.19
C ASP A 58 5.29 -16.70 -11.15
N ALA A 59 3.98 -16.60 -10.93
CA ALA A 59 3.09 -15.75 -11.71
C ALA A 59 3.41 -14.26 -11.57
N ILE A 60 3.84 -13.81 -10.38
CA ILE A 60 4.28 -12.43 -10.18
C ILE A 60 5.65 -12.20 -10.83
N LEU A 61 6.58 -13.13 -10.68
CA LEU A 61 7.91 -13.03 -11.29
C LEU A 61 7.85 -12.93 -12.82
N SER A 62 6.99 -13.74 -13.45
CA SER A 62 6.79 -13.74 -14.91
C SER A 62 5.94 -12.58 -15.43
N LEU A 63 5.36 -11.77 -14.54
CA LEU A 63 4.42 -10.69 -14.86
C LEU A 63 3.05 -11.17 -15.42
N ASP A 64 2.69 -12.42 -15.22
CA ASP A 64 1.36 -12.93 -15.55
C ASP A 64 0.28 -12.35 -14.63
N VAL A 65 0.68 -12.05 -13.39
CA VAL A 65 -0.15 -11.37 -12.39
C VAL A 65 0.64 -10.22 -11.77
N MET A 66 -0.01 -9.08 -11.63
CA MET A 66 0.55 -7.92 -10.93
C MET A 66 -0.28 -7.60 -9.70
N PRO A 67 0.26 -7.75 -8.49
CA PRO A 67 -0.40 -7.31 -7.25
C PRO A 67 -0.60 -5.81 -7.21
N SER A 68 -1.36 -5.34 -6.20
CA SER A 68 -1.48 -3.90 -5.95
C SER A 68 -0.10 -3.24 -5.86
N MET A 69 0.11 -2.19 -6.65
CA MET A 69 1.33 -1.40 -6.61
C MET A 69 1.64 -0.92 -5.20
N ARG A 70 0.64 -0.45 -4.49
CA ARG A 70 0.77 0.06 -3.13
C ARG A 70 1.21 -1.04 -2.17
N ALA A 71 0.60 -2.22 -2.24
CA ALA A 71 0.98 -3.36 -1.41
C ALA A 71 2.42 -3.83 -1.69
N MET A 72 2.82 -3.93 -2.95
CA MET A 72 4.20 -4.27 -3.32
C MET A 72 5.20 -3.21 -2.85
N MET A 73 4.85 -1.93 -2.97
CA MET A 73 5.71 -0.83 -2.57
C MET A 73 5.88 -0.76 -1.04
N THR A 74 4.84 -1.03 -0.27
CA THR A 74 4.83 -0.86 1.20
C THR A 74 5.07 -2.15 1.99
N ALA A 75 5.04 -3.32 1.35
CA ALA A 75 5.33 -4.60 2.01
C ALA A 75 6.64 -4.54 2.80
N GLY A 76 6.62 -5.07 4.03
CA GLY A 76 7.70 -4.97 5.00
C GLY A 76 7.44 -3.91 6.07
N ALA A 77 8.46 -3.21 6.50
CA ALA A 77 8.43 -2.33 7.68
C ALA A 77 7.30 -1.28 7.69
N ALA A 78 6.90 -0.75 6.53
CA ALA A 78 5.81 0.21 6.46
C ALA A 78 4.46 -0.46 6.77
N ALA A 79 4.18 -1.59 6.13
CA ALA A 79 2.94 -2.35 6.34
C ALA A 79 2.86 -3.00 7.73
N GLU A 80 4.01 -3.34 8.33
CA GLU A 80 4.09 -3.84 9.70
C GLU A 80 3.82 -2.76 10.74
N ARG A 81 4.21 -1.53 10.45
CA ARG A 81 3.92 -0.38 11.31
C ARG A 81 2.44 -0.03 11.29
N ASP A 82 1.85 0.08 10.10
CA ASP A 82 0.42 0.31 9.91
C ASP A 82 0.00 -0.13 8.50
N ASN A 83 -0.95 -1.04 8.42
CA ASN A 83 -1.40 -1.61 7.15
C ASN A 83 -2.26 -0.65 6.30
N ILE A 84 -2.69 0.48 6.85
CA ILE A 84 -3.42 1.52 6.11
C ILE A 84 -2.59 2.00 4.91
N CYS A 85 -1.26 2.06 5.04
CA CYS A 85 -0.37 2.45 3.95
C CYS A 85 -0.48 1.58 2.70
N MET A 86 -1.06 0.39 2.78
CA MET A 86 -1.25 -0.53 1.65
C MET A 86 -2.44 -0.17 0.77
N TYR A 87 -3.33 0.71 1.23
CA TYR A 87 -4.50 1.15 0.48
C TYR A 87 -4.21 2.43 -0.31
N ASN A 88 -4.73 2.52 -1.53
CA ASN A 88 -4.61 3.72 -2.33
C ASN A 88 -5.58 4.81 -1.88
N CYS A 89 -6.83 4.42 -1.62
CA CYS A 89 -7.92 5.33 -1.31
C CYS A 89 -8.80 4.74 -0.22
N SER A 90 -9.43 5.65 0.51
CA SER A 90 -10.44 5.36 1.52
C SER A 90 -11.57 6.38 1.41
N TYR A 91 -12.62 6.14 2.15
CA TYR A 91 -13.76 7.05 2.24
C TYR A 91 -14.26 7.11 3.68
N LEU A 92 -14.66 8.30 4.10
CA LEU A 92 -15.39 8.53 5.35
C LEU A 92 -16.49 9.59 5.16
N HIS A 93 -17.45 9.61 6.05
CA HIS A 93 -18.44 10.66 6.12
C HIS A 93 -18.20 11.54 7.36
N VAL A 94 -18.47 12.84 7.21
CA VAL A 94 -18.25 13.81 8.31
C VAL A 94 -19.54 13.95 9.09
N ASP A 95 -19.72 13.09 10.11
CA ASP A 95 -20.91 13.08 10.96
C ASP A 95 -20.60 13.21 12.45
N HIS A 96 -19.34 13.29 12.80
CA HIS A 96 -18.87 13.56 14.17
C HIS A 96 -17.52 14.29 14.13
N PRO A 97 -17.14 15.03 15.21
CA PRO A 97 -15.91 15.83 15.23
C PRO A 97 -14.62 15.02 14.95
N HIS A 98 -14.55 13.76 15.41
CA HIS A 98 -13.38 12.91 15.21
C HIS A 98 -13.18 12.47 13.76
N ALA A 99 -14.15 12.67 12.86
CA ALA A 99 -13.99 12.40 11.43
C ALA A 99 -12.81 13.18 10.82
N PHE A 100 -12.50 14.36 11.36
CA PHE A 100 -11.34 15.15 10.92
C PHE A 100 -10.02 14.53 11.36
N ASP A 101 -9.95 14.01 12.59
CA ASP A 101 -8.78 13.32 13.11
C ASP A 101 -8.52 12.02 12.34
N GLU A 102 -9.58 11.27 12.07
CA GLU A 102 -9.52 10.04 11.26
C GLU A 102 -9.03 10.31 9.84
N ALA A 103 -9.58 11.34 9.19
CA ALA A 103 -9.12 11.75 7.86
C ALA A 103 -7.64 12.12 7.86
N MET A 104 -7.20 12.90 8.85
CA MET A 104 -5.80 13.30 9.00
C MET A 104 -4.90 12.10 9.22
N PHE A 105 -5.28 11.19 10.11
CA PHE A 105 -4.51 9.97 10.39
C PHE A 105 -4.32 9.12 9.14
N VAL A 106 -5.40 8.87 8.40
CA VAL A 106 -5.35 8.06 7.17
C VAL A 106 -4.49 8.74 6.09
N LEU A 107 -4.59 10.07 5.94
CA LEU A 107 -3.73 10.84 5.04
C LEU A 107 -2.25 10.75 5.42
N LEU A 108 -1.93 10.84 6.73
CA LEU A 108 -0.56 10.70 7.23
C LEU A 108 0.02 9.30 6.99
N CYS A 109 -0.82 8.26 6.95
CA CYS A 109 -0.43 6.91 6.54
C CYS A 109 -0.19 6.79 5.03
N GLY A 110 -0.48 7.83 4.24
CA GLY A 110 -0.24 7.87 2.79
C GLY A 110 -1.41 7.38 1.95
N THR A 111 -2.57 7.13 2.54
CA THR A 111 -3.81 6.76 1.83
C THR A 111 -4.62 8.01 1.51
N GLY A 112 -5.10 8.13 0.28
CA GLY A 112 -6.01 9.20 -0.11
C GLY A 112 -7.36 9.06 0.60
N VAL A 113 -7.94 10.17 1.05
CA VAL A 113 -9.24 10.19 1.74
C VAL A 113 -10.26 10.97 0.94
N GLY A 114 -11.30 10.28 0.46
CA GLY A 114 -12.55 10.90 0.05
C GLY A 114 -13.46 11.09 1.25
N PHE A 115 -14.17 12.20 1.29
CA PHE A 115 -15.11 12.46 2.39
C PHE A 115 -16.43 13.03 1.90
N SER A 116 -17.52 12.73 2.61
CA SER A 116 -18.82 13.30 2.34
C SER A 116 -19.20 14.32 3.41
N VAL A 117 -19.64 15.47 2.95
CA VAL A 117 -20.22 16.55 3.76
C VAL A 117 -21.70 16.78 3.37
N GLU A 118 -22.37 15.73 2.96
CA GLU A 118 -23.79 15.79 2.64
C GLU A 118 -24.60 16.12 3.89
N ARG A 119 -25.74 16.79 3.68
CA ARG A 119 -26.60 17.26 4.77
C ARG A 119 -26.94 16.17 5.79
N GLN A 120 -27.18 14.95 5.34
CA GLN A 120 -27.50 13.81 6.19
C GLN A 120 -26.37 13.43 7.18
N PHE A 121 -25.14 13.80 6.88
CA PHE A 121 -23.98 13.57 7.75
C PHE A 121 -23.70 14.80 8.61
N ILE A 122 -23.50 15.95 7.99
CA ILE A 122 -23.11 17.16 8.73
C ILE A 122 -24.19 17.64 9.71
N SER A 123 -25.46 17.29 9.52
CA SER A 123 -26.52 17.61 10.47
C SER A 123 -26.39 16.88 11.82
N LYS A 124 -25.50 15.91 11.91
CA LYS A 124 -25.19 15.20 13.16
C LYS A 124 -24.06 15.86 13.94
N LEU A 125 -23.35 16.79 13.32
CA LEU A 125 -22.27 17.53 14.01
C LEU A 125 -22.88 18.47 15.07
N PRO A 126 -22.14 18.73 16.18
CA PRO A 126 -22.57 19.72 17.15
C PRO A 126 -22.64 21.12 16.50
N GLU A 127 -23.51 21.95 17.04
CA GLU A 127 -23.59 23.35 16.62
C GLU A 127 -22.27 24.07 16.90
N VAL A 128 -21.89 24.98 15.98
CA VAL A 128 -20.71 25.80 16.16
C VAL A 128 -20.98 26.76 17.33
N PRO A 129 -20.10 26.79 18.36
CA PRO A 129 -20.28 27.71 19.50
C PRO A 129 -20.31 29.17 18.99
N GLU A 130 -21.22 29.96 19.54
CA GLU A 130 -21.18 31.40 19.31
C GLU A 130 -19.86 31.95 19.87
N LEU A 131 -19.17 32.73 19.03
CA LEU A 131 -17.97 33.45 19.49
C LEU A 131 -18.39 34.52 20.49
N PHE A 132 -17.89 34.37 21.72
CA PHE A 132 -18.04 35.38 22.75
C PHE A 132 -17.05 36.52 22.52
#